data_174f4349aeaf30ae29cb662793cc59c7
#
_entry.id   174f4349aeaf30ae29cb662793cc59c7
#
_cell.length_a   1.000
_cell.length_b   1.000
_cell.length_c   1.000
_cell.angle_alpha   90.00
_cell.angle_beta   90.00
_cell.angle_gamma   90.00
#
_symmetry.space_group_name_H-M   'P 1'
#
loop_
_entity.id
_entity.type
_entity.pdbx_description
1 polymer ?
#
loop_
_entity_poly.entity_id
_entity_poly.type
_entity_poly.pdbx_seq_one_letter_code
_entity_poly.pdbx_strand_id
1 'polypeptide(L)'
;YYKENRVMQLHFTKTNGPVDEAINQLIRIADGIHRPEYVREMILAALKAGQEDDDRADLKLMNTTLKEMRFTAKVFGPYRNVRKVTVFGSARTSPDEPVYDMAQEFGRKLAEAGYMVITGGGNGIMEAANEGAGPEHSFGVNIRLPFEQRANPVVEGNPRLITYKYFFNRK
;
A
#
# COMPACT_ATOMS: atom_id res chain seq x y z
N TYR A 1 33.61 -23.59 7.45
CA TYR A 1 32.20 -23.17 7.46
C TYR A 1 32.08 -21.93 8.33
N TYR A 2 32.14 -20.75 7.73
CA TYR A 2 31.93 -19.48 8.41
C TYR A 2 30.42 -19.33 8.65
N LYS A 3 29.97 -19.39 9.90
CA LYS A 3 28.69 -18.82 10.33
C LYS A 3 28.85 -17.31 10.33
N GLU A 4 28.63 -16.66 9.20
CA GLU A 4 28.33 -15.24 9.23
C GLU A 4 27.00 -15.06 9.98
N ASN A 5 27.05 -14.33 11.09
CA ASN A 5 25.84 -13.83 11.74
C ASN A 5 25.15 -12.91 10.73
N ARG A 6 24.13 -13.44 10.02
CA ARG A 6 23.30 -12.69 9.10
C ARG A 6 22.36 -11.79 9.91
N VAL A 7 22.90 -10.69 10.41
CA VAL A 7 22.08 -9.64 11.02
C VAL A 7 21.60 -8.73 9.91
N MET A 8 20.28 -8.50 9.83
CA MET A 8 19.71 -7.55 8.89
C MET A 8 20.31 -6.16 9.13
N GLN A 9 20.96 -5.60 8.11
CA GLN A 9 21.46 -4.23 8.15
C GLN A 9 20.38 -3.31 7.56
N LEU A 10 19.85 -2.42 8.39
CA LEU A 10 18.85 -1.43 7.97
C LEU A 10 19.48 -0.18 7.36
N HIS A 11 20.78 0.03 7.56
CA HIS A 11 21.50 1.18 7.00
C HIS A 11 22.81 0.71 6.36
N PHE A 12 23.11 1.25 5.19
CA PHE A 12 24.35 0.98 4.47
C PHE A 12 25.42 1.99 4.89
N THR A 13 26.32 1.58 5.80
CA THR A 13 27.38 2.43 6.36
C THR A 13 28.69 2.37 5.58
N LYS A 14 28.87 1.34 4.74
CA LYS A 14 30.07 1.20 3.92
C LYS A 14 30.00 2.08 2.69
N THR A 15 31.12 2.71 2.34
CA THR A 15 31.27 3.41 1.06
C THR A 15 31.38 2.40 -0.08
N ASN A 16 30.66 2.69 -1.19
CA ASN A 16 30.64 1.86 -2.39
C ASN A 16 31.44 2.51 -3.55
N GLY A 17 32.33 3.44 -3.23
CA GLY A 17 33.23 4.09 -4.18
C GLY A 17 32.52 4.77 -5.36
N PRO A 18 32.86 4.44 -6.61
CA PRO A 18 32.28 5.07 -7.80
C PRO A 18 30.75 4.94 -7.91
N VAL A 19 30.17 3.90 -7.30
CA VAL A 19 28.72 3.68 -7.29
C VAL A 19 28.02 4.80 -6.52
N ASP A 20 28.59 5.21 -5.37
CA ASP A 20 28.02 6.30 -4.58
C ASP A 20 28.03 7.63 -5.34
N GLU A 21 29.11 7.90 -6.08
CA GLU A 21 29.22 9.10 -6.91
C GLU A 21 28.20 9.09 -8.05
N ALA A 22 28.04 7.94 -8.71
CA ALA A 22 27.04 7.77 -9.78
C ALA A 22 25.60 7.94 -9.28
N ILE A 23 25.26 7.39 -8.10
CA ILE A 23 23.93 7.58 -7.48
C ILE A 23 23.72 9.05 -7.13
N ASN A 24 24.69 9.71 -6.53
CA ASN A 24 24.59 11.13 -6.20
C ASN A 24 24.41 12.00 -7.46
N GLN A 25 25.08 11.67 -8.55
CA GLN A 25 24.89 12.32 -9.84
C GLN A 25 23.48 12.08 -10.41
N LEU A 26 22.99 10.84 -10.36
CA LEU A 26 21.65 10.48 -10.79
C LEU A 26 20.57 11.27 -10.03
N ILE A 27 20.71 11.39 -8.71
CA ILE A 27 19.81 12.16 -7.86
C ILE A 27 19.80 13.64 -8.26
N ARG A 28 20.98 14.22 -8.55
CA ARG A 28 21.07 15.63 -9.02
C ARG A 28 20.41 15.83 -10.38
N ILE A 29 20.61 14.90 -11.31
CA ILE A 29 20.02 14.98 -12.66
C ILE A 29 18.49 14.83 -12.60
N ALA A 30 17.99 13.95 -11.71
CA ALA A 30 16.56 13.71 -11.60
C ALA A 30 15.76 14.92 -11.07
N ASP A 31 16.43 15.83 -10.36
CA ASP A 31 15.87 17.03 -9.75
C ASP A 31 14.60 16.79 -8.91
N GLY A 32 14.18 17.76 -8.08
CA GLY A 32 12.94 17.70 -7.31
C GLY A 32 12.83 16.53 -6.31
N ILE A 33 13.92 15.82 -6.02
CA ILE A 33 13.91 14.70 -5.10
C ILE A 33 13.89 15.20 -3.65
N HIS A 34 12.80 14.88 -2.97
CA HIS A 34 12.69 15.07 -1.53
C HIS A 34 13.36 13.90 -0.79
N ARG A 35 14.11 14.21 0.28
CA ARG A 35 14.79 13.19 1.09
C ARG A 35 15.74 12.29 0.29
N PRO A 36 16.76 12.89 -0.34
CA PRO A 36 17.70 12.17 -1.20
C PRO A 36 18.46 11.03 -0.47
N GLU A 37 18.64 11.15 0.84
CA GLU A 37 19.25 10.12 1.69
C GLU A 37 18.50 8.77 1.60
N TYR A 38 17.17 8.77 1.68
CA TYR A 38 16.38 7.54 1.56
C TYR A 38 16.31 7.02 0.12
N VAL A 39 16.27 7.93 -0.86
CA VAL A 39 16.28 7.53 -2.27
C VAL A 39 17.61 6.86 -2.62
N ARG A 40 18.72 7.39 -2.11
CA ARG A 40 20.05 6.80 -2.24
C ARG A 40 20.09 5.37 -1.65
N GLU A 41 19.59 5.17 -0.44
CA GLU A 41 19.53 3.85 0.19
C GLU A 41 18.67 2.86 -0.60
N MET A 42 17.53 3.30 -1.12
CA MET A 42 16.67 2.45 -1.98
C MET A 42 17.37 2.03 -3.27
N ILE A 43 18.12 2.92 -3.91
CA ILE A 43 18.91 2.58 -5.11
C ILE A 43 20.00 1.58 -4.75
N LEU A 44 20.73 1.79 -3.66
CA LEU A 44 21.76 0.85 -3.19
C LEU A 44 21.18 -0.52 -2.86
N ALA A 45 20.00 -0.56 -2.19
CA ALA A 45 19.33 -1.83 -1.89
C ALA A 45 18.92 -2.58 -3.17
N ALA A 46 18.45 -1.84 -4.18
CA ALA A 46 18.10 -2.44 -5.46
C ALA A 46 19.32 -3.00 -6.21
N LEU A 47 20.44 -2.28 -6.20
CA LEU A 47 21.69 -2.76 -6.81
C LEU A 47 22.22 -4.00 -6.09
N LYS A 48 22.22 -3.98 -4.75
CA LYS A 48 22.64 -5.14 -3.94
C LYS A 48 21.75 -6.34 -4.17
N ALA A 49 20.46 -6.17 -4.22
CA ALA A 49 19.52 -7.25 -4.52
C ALA A 49 19.86 -7.92 -5.87
N GLY A 50 20.15 -7.12 -6.91
CA GLY A 50 20.55 -7.67 -8.21
C GLY A 50 21.96 -8.29 -8.26
N GLN A 51 22.83 -7.98 -7.30
CA GLN A 51 24.17 -8.58 -7.17
C GLN A 51 24.16 -9.87 -6.35
N GLU A 52 23.27 -9.96 -5.37
CA GLU A 52 23.22 -11.03 -4.36
C GLU A 52 22.24 -12.15 -4.75
N ASP A 53 21.27 -11.84 -5.61
CA ASP A 53 20.19 -12.74 -5.96
C ASP A 53 19.95 -12.73 -7.48
N ASP A 54 19.99 -13.90 -8.09
CA ASP A 54 19.69 -14.12 -9.51
C ASP A 54 18.29 -14.71 -9.73
N ASP A 55 17.53 -15.01 -8.66
CA ASP A 55 16.16 -15.52 -8.80
C ASP A 55 15.21 -14.41 -9.30
N ARG A 56 14.67 -14.68 -10.46
CA ARG A 56 13.70 -13.78 -11.08
C ARG A 56 12.45 -13.56 -10.23
N ALA A 57 12.04 -14.54 -9.43
CA ALA A 57 10.83 -14.43 -8.61
C ALA A 57 11.03 -13.45 -7.47
N ASP A 58 12.18 -13.50 -6.78
CA ASP A 58 12.50 -12.62 -5.68
C ASP A 58 12.73 -11.18 -6.13
N LEU A 59 13.49 -10.96 -7.18
CA LEU A 59 13.66 -9.63 -7.78
C LEU A 59 12.33 -9.03 -8.27
N LYS A 60 11.45 -9.86 -8.85
CA LYS A 60 10.10 -9.44 -9.26
C LYS A 60 9.23 -9.07 -8.07
N LEU A 61 9.34 -9.81 -6.96
CA LEU A 61 8.65 -9.52 -5.71
C LEU A 61 9.07 -8.15 -5.15
N MET A 62 10.38 -7.92 -4.98
CA MET A 62 10.95 -6.66 -4.47
C MET A 62 10.54 -5.47 -5.34
N ASN A 63 10.68 -5.59 -6.66
CA ASN A 63 10.32 -4.55 -7.62
C ASN A 63 8.82 -4.22 -7.58
N THR A 64 7.94 -5.24 -7.49
CA THR A 64 6.49 -5.01 -7.40
C THR A 64 6.12 -4.38 -6.08
N THR A 65 6.71 -4.84 -4.97
CA THR A 65 6.48 -4.30 -3.63
C THR A 65 6.84 -2.82 -3.55
N LEU A 66 8.00 -2.43 -4.07
CA LEU A 66 8.39 -1.02 -4.10
C LEU A 66 7.40 -0.15 -4.89
N LYS A 67 6.92 -0.64 -6.04
CA LYS A 67 5.92 0.06 -6.86
C LYS A 67 4.58 0.19 -6.15
N GLU A 68 4.12 -0.85 -5.49
CA GLU A 68 2.88 -0.85 -4.71
C GLU A 68 2.97 0.11 -3.52
N MET A 69 4.08 0.09 -2.76
CA MET A 69 4.30 1.00 -1.64
C MET A 69 4.38 2.46 -2.10
N ARG A 70 5.08 2.74 -3.22
CA ARG A 70 5.13 4.08 -3.80
C ARG A 70 3.73 4.57 -4.20
N PHE A 71 2.92 3.72 -4.83
CA PHE A 71 1.56 4.08 -5.24
C PHE A 71 0.67 4.32 -4.01
N THR A 72 0.77 3.46 -3.00
CA THR A 72 0.07 3.62 -1.73
C THR A 72 0.40 4.96 -1.07
N ALA A 73 1.67 5.30 -0.97
CA ALA A 73 2.11 6.57 -0.41
C ALA A 73 1.54 7.78 -1.19
N LYS A 74 1.45 7.67 -2.53
CA LYS A 74 0.84 8.70 -3.37
C LYS A 74 -0.65 8.86 -3.10
N VAL A 75 -1.40 7.75 -2.98
CA VAL A 75 -2.85 7.77 -2.75
C VAL A 75 -3.19 8.27 -1.34
N PHE A 76 -2.48 7.81 -0.32
CA PHE A 76 -2.72 8.22 1.06
C PHE A 76 -2.12 9.60 1.42
N GLY A 77 -1.13 10.06 0.65
CA GLY A 77 -0.40 11.29 0.92
C GLY A 77 -1.26 12.52 1.20
N PRO A 78 -2.25 12.85 0.35
CA PRO A 78 -3.12 14.01 0.55
C PRO A 78 -3.97 13.94 1.83
N TYR A 79 -4.16 12.74 2.37
CA TYR A 79 -5.05 12.48 3.52
C TYR A 79 -4.29 12.16 4.82
N ARG A 80 -2.99 12.45 4.92
CA ARG A 80 -2.17 12.09 6.09
C ARG A 80 -2.75 12.61 7.41
N ASN A 81 -3.31 13.80 7.40
CA ASN A 81 -3.84 14.47 8.59
C ASN A 81 -5.31 14.13 8.90
N VAL A 82 -5.95 13.33 8.05
CA VAL A 82 -7.32 12.86 8.29
C VAL A 82 -7.25 11.52 9.01
N ARG A 83 -7.98 11.38 10.11
CA ARG A 83 -8.08 10.10 10.82
C ARG A 83 -8.81 9.07 9.98
N LYS A 84 -8.41 7.83 10.10
CA LYS A 84 -8.97 6.74 9.33
C LYS A 84 -9.34 5.57 10.23
N VAL A 85 -10.46 4.93 9.93
CA VAL A 85 -10.91 3.70 10.58
C VAL A 85 -10.98 2.59 9.54
N THR A 86 -10.42 1.44 9.86
CA THR A 86 -10.46 0.27 8.99
C THR A 86 -11.60 -0.64 9.41
N VAL A 87 -12.45 -0.99 8.44
CA VAL A 87 -13.60 -1.89 8.63
C VAL A 87 -13.41 -3.15 7.79
N PHE A 88 -13.41 -4.29 8.48
CA PHE A 88 -13.40 -5.62 7.86
C PHE A 88 -14.62 -6.41 8.31
N GLY A 89 -15.10 -7.28 7.47
CA GLY A 89 -16.22 -8.15 7.78
C GLY A 89 -16.51 -9.14 6.66
N SER A 90 -17.57 -9.93 6.84
CA SER A 90 -17.99 -10.93 5.87
C SER A 90 -18.39 -10.29 4.54
N ALA A 91 -17.82 -10.79 3.45
CA ALA A 91 -18.21 -10.41 2.09
C ALA A 91 -19.55 -11.07 1.65
N ARG A 92 -20.12 -11.94 2.48
CA ARG A 92 -21.35 -12.69 2.18
C ARG A 92 -22.58 -12.12 2.87
N THR A 93 -22.40 -11.15 3.75
CA THR A 93 -23.53 -10.49 4.43
C THR A 93 -24.42 -9.81 3.42
N SER A 94 -25.70 -10.15 3.46
CA SER A 94 -26.71 -9.58 2.55
C SER A 94 -27.20 -8.21 3.05
N PRO A 95 -27.63 -7.31 2.11
CA PRO A 95 -28.19 -6.01 2.48
C PRO A 95 -29.44 -6.06 3.35
N ASP A 96 -30.14 -7.19 3.40
CA ASP A 96 -31.34 -7.40 4.24
C ASP A 96 -31.00 -7.86 5.68
N GLU A 97 -29.75 -8.08 5.98
CA GLU A 97 -29.30 -8.48 7.33
C GLU A 97 -29.09 -7.25 8.24
N PRO A 98 -29.58 -7.28 9.50
CA PRO A 98 -29.40 -6.14 10.43
C PRO A 98 -27.96 -5.71 10.65
N VAL A 99 -27.00 -6.62 10.50
CA VAL A 99 -25.57 -6.31 10.62
C VAL A 99 -25.05 -5.47 9.45
N TYR A 100 -25.68 -5.57 8.26
CA TYR A 100 -25.39 -4.71 7.13
C TYR A 100 -25.78 -3.26 7.43
N ASP A 101 -27.00 -3.03 7.91
CA ASP A 101 -27.49 -1.72 8.33
C ASP A 101 -26.60 -1.11 9.42
N MET A 102 -26.17 -1.94 10.37
CA MET A 102 -25.24 -1.50 11.44
C MET A 102 -23.91 -1.04 10.88
N ALA A 103 -23.33 -1.76 9.92
CA ALA A 103 -22.08 -1.40 9.29
C ALA A 103 -22.22 -0.13 8.43
N GLN A 104 -23.33 0.03 7.73
CA GLN A 104 -23.65 1.23 6.96
C GLN A 104 -23.80 2.46 7.87
N GLU A 105 -24.58 2.34 8.93
CA GLU A 105 -24.75 3.40 9.91
C GLU A 105 -23.43 3.77 10.61
N PHE A 106 -22.58 2.79 10.90
CA PHE A 106 -21.26 3.04 11.44
C PHE A 106 -20.38 3.83 10.48
N GLY A 107 -20.36 3.47 9.18
CA GLY A 107 -19.66 4.22 8.15
C GLY A 107 -20.14 5.67 8.05
N ARG A 108 -21.46 5.88 8.07
CA ARG A 108 -22.05 7.21 8.05
C ARG A 108 -21.61 8.07 9.23
N LYS A 109 -21.68 7.54 10.44
CA LYS A 109 -21.23 8.23 11.67
C LYS A 109 -19.75 8.56 11.64
N LEU A 110 -18.91 7.69 11.10
CA LEU A 110 -17.47 7.96 10.94
C LEU A 110 -17.25 9.15 10.01
N ALA A 111 -17.91 9.18 8.86
CA ALA A 111 -17.79 10.28 7.91
C ALA A 111 -18.26 11.62 8.51
N GLU A 112 -19.41 11.62 9.22
CA GLU A 112 -19.91 12.79 9.94
C GLU A 112 -18.97 13.28 11.03
N ALA A 113 -18.23 12.38 11.66
CA ALA A 113 -17.21 12.71 12.64
C ALA A 113 -15.86 13.13 12.01
N GLY A 114 -15.79 13.26 10.69
CA GLY A 114 -14.60 13.69 9.95
C GLY A 114 -13.54 12.61 9.76
N TYR A 115 -13.91 11.34 9.90
CA TYR A 115 -13.03 10.22 9.61
C TYR A 115 -13.21 9.73 8.16
N MET A 116 -12.19 9.07 7.66
CA MET A 116 -12.30 8.27 6.43
C MET A 116 -12.36 6.77 6.78
N VAL A 117 -13.09 6.02 5.97
CA VAL A 117 -13.24 4.58 6.12
C VAL A 117 -12.33 3.86 5.14
N ILE A 118 -11.55 2.91 5.61
CA ILE A 118 -10.74 2.00 4.80
C ILE A 118 -11.38 0.62 4.86
N THR A 119 -11.67 0.02 3.72
CA THR A 119 -12.11 -1.37 3.63
C THR A 119 -11.24 -2.19 2.69
N GLY A 120 -11.49 -3.49 2.62
CA GLY A 120 -10.90 -4.35 1.59
C GLY A 120 -11.50 -4.13 0.19
N GLY A 121 -12.48 -3.26 0.04
CA GLY A 121 -13.15 -2.98 -1.24
C GLY A 121 -14.06 -4.12 -1.73
N GLY A 122 -14.32 -5.15 -0.92
CA GLY A 122 -15.25 -6.24 -1.24
C GLY A 122 -16.70 -5.92 -0.87
N ASN A 123 -17.58 -6.90 -1.09
CA ASN A 123 -19.02 -6.80 -0.80
C ASN A 123 -19.34 -6.96 0.70
N GLY A 124 -20.63 -7.04 1.02
CA GLY A 124 -21.14 -7.28 2.37
C GLY A 124 -20.79 -6.17 3.34
N ILE A 125 -20.23 -6.49 4.50
CA ILE A 125 -19.91 -5.53 5.55
C ILE A 125 -18.96 -4.41 5.05
N MET A 126 -18.05 -4.72 4.14
CA MET A 126 -17.12 -3.73 3.58
C MET A 126 -17.85 -2.75 2.67
N GLU A 127 -18.77 -3.25 1.84
CA GLU A 127 -19.65 -2.44 1.00
C GLU A 127 -20.54 -1.55 1.83
N ALA A 128 -21.25 -2.11 2.82
CA ALA A 128 -22.10 -1.38 3.73
C ALA A 128 -21.37 -0.21 4.41
N ALA A 129 -20.16 -0.44 4.91
CA ALA A 129 -19.34 0.60 5.54
C ALA A 129 -18.92 1.70 4.55
N ASN A 130 -18.60 1.33 3.29
CA ASN A 130 -18.30 2.31 2.24
C ASN A 130 -19.55 3.08 1.80
N GLU A 131 -20.70 2.42 1.68
CA GLU A 131 -21.98 3.08 1.37
C GLU A 131 -22.33 4.14 2.42
N GLY A 132 -22.24 3.76 3.69
CA GLY A 132 -22.51 4.68 4.78
C GLY A 132 -21.55 5.88 4.81
N ALA A 133 -20.28 5.66 4.56
CA ALA A 133 -19.27 6.73 4.54
C ALA A 133 -19.35 7.59 3.28
N GLY A 134 -19.86 7.04 2.19
CA GLY A 134 -19.88 7.66 0.87
C GLY A 134 -18.52 7.60 0.16
N PRO A 135 -18.50 7.78 -1.18
CA PRO A 135 -17.29 7.63 -1.98
C PRO A 135 -16.19 8.62 -1.61
N GLU A 136 -16.53 9.83 -1.14
CA GLU A 136 -15.57 10.87 -0.78
C GLU A 136 -14.80 10.55 0.52
N HIS A 137 -15.38 9.76 1.42
CA HIS A 137 -14.77 9.35 2.67
C HIS A 137 -14.29 7.90 2.67
N SER A 138 -14.29 7.25 1.49
CA SER A 138 -13.96 5.83 1.36
C SER A 138 -12.63 5.59 0.67
N PHE A 139 -11.86 4.64 1.23
CA PHE A 139 -10.74 3.96 0.59
C PHE A 139 -11.07 2.49 0.37
N GLY A 140 -10.72 1.96 -0.78
CA GLY A 140 -10.69 0.54 -1.06
C GLY A 140 -9.24 0.05 -1.12
N VAL A 141 -8.89 -0.94 -0.28
CA VAL A 141 -7.57 -1.57 -0.26
C VAL A 141 -7.76 -3.03 -0.68
N ASN A 142 -7.90 -3.24 -1.97
CA ASN A 142 -8.23 -4.53 -2.56
C ASN A 142 -6.98 -5.39 -2.83
N ILE A 143 -7.18 -6.67 -3.09
CA ILE A 143 -6.16 -7.64 -3.50
C ILE A 143 -6.57 -8.29 -4.81
N ARG A 144 -5.63 -8.44 -5.72
CA ARG A 144 -5.86 -9.20 -6.95
C ARG A 144 -5.90 -10.68 -6.64
N LEU A 145 -7.09 -11.28 -6.70
CA LEU A 145 -7.28 -12.72 -6.59
C LEU A 145 -7.30 -13.37 -7.97
N PRO A 146 -6.98 -14.69 -8.07
CA PRO A 146 -7.07 -15.45 -9.32
C PRO A 146 -8.48 -15.49 -9.93
N PHE A 147 -9.49 -15.37 -9.08
CA PHE A 147 -10.90 -15.25 -9.48
C PHE A 147 -11.28 -13.78 -9.40
N GLU A 148 -11.89 -13.24 -10.45
CA GLU A 148 -12.27 -11.83 -10.54
C GLU A 148 -13.16 -11.42 -9.35
N GLN A 149 -12.55 -10.79 -8.37
CA GLN A 149 -13.28 -10.06 -7.34
C GLN A 149 -13.25 -8.59 -7.73
N ARG A 150 -14.36 -8.08 -8.24
CA ARG A 150 -14.52 -6.65 -8.48
C ARG A 150 -14.60 -5.92 -7.13
N ALA A 151 -14.16 -4.68 -7.14
CA ALA A 151 -14.41 -3.81 -6.01
C ALA A 151 -15.93 -3.53 -5.89
N ASN A 152 -16.40 -3.22 -4.69
CA ASN A 152 -17.79 -2.80 -4.52
C ASN A 152 -18.05 -1.48 -5.26
N PRO A 153 -19.33 -1.19 -5.62
CA PRO A 153 -19.67 -0.04 -6.46
C PRO A 153 -19.23 1.32 -5.91
N VAL A 154 -19.10 1.44 -4.59
CA VAL A 154 -18.76 2.72 -3.93
C VAL A 154 -17.30 3.10 -4.20
N VAL A 155 -16.41 2.11 -4.23
CA VAL A 155 -14.96 2.34 -4.42
C VAL A 155 -14.48 1.98 -5.82
N GLU A 156 -15.29 1.32 -6.65
CA GLU A 156 -14.95 1.03 -8.04
C GLU A 156 -14.75 2.33 -8.82
N GLY A 157 -13.63 2.47 -9.52
CA GLY A 157 -13.27 3.71 -10.22
C GLY A 157 -12.86 4.89 -9.32
N ASN A 158 -12.89 4.73 -8.02
CA ASN A 158 -12.49 5.78 -7.09
C ASN A 158 -10.95 5.93 -7.09
N PRO A 159 -10.40 7.16 -7.13
CA PRO A 159 -8.95 7.39 -7.07
C PRO A 159 -8.30 6.90 -5.76
N ARG A 160 -9.09 6.58 -4.74
CA ARG A 160 -8.68 6.00 -3.47
C ARG A 160 -8.82 4.47 -3.43
N LEU A 161 -9.05 3.83 -4.58
CA LEU A 161 -8.97 2.37 -4.70
C LEU A 161 -7.55 1.96 -5.04
N ILE A 162 -6.99 1.09 -4.21
CA ILE A 162 -5.68 0.47 -4.43
C ILE A 162 -5.88 -1.03 -4.56
N THR A 163 -5.37 -1.64 -5.64
CA THR A 163 -5.42 -3.09 -5.84
C THR A 163 -4.01 -3.66 -5.79
N TYR A 164 -3.70 -4.37 -4.72
CA TYR A 164 -2.41 -5.02 -4.51
C TYR A 164 -2.33 -6.36 -5.22
N LYS A 165 -1.14 -6.67 -5.70
CA LYS A 165 -0.80 -8.00 -6.19
C LYS A 165 -0.42 -8.94 -5.04
N TYR A 166 0.31 -8.42 -4.05
CA TYR A 166 0.81 -9.21 -2.94
C TYR A 166 0.05 -8.90 -1.65
N PHE A 167 -0.44 -9.97 -1.00
CA PHE A 167 -1.28 -9.85 0.18
C PHE A 167 -0.57 -9.17 1.37
N PHE A 168 0.72 -9.40 1.53
CA PHE A 168 1.48 -8.80 2.63
C PHE A 168 1.66 -7.29 2.50
N ASN A 169 1.65 -6.74 1.28
CA ASN A 169 1.73 -5.30 1.06
C ASN A 169 0.44 -4.57 1.48
N ARG A 170 -0.68 -5.32 1.53
CA ARG A 170 -1.99 -4.80 1.94
C ARG A 170 -2.10 -4.66 3.46
N LYS A 171 -1.42 -5.51 4.22
CA LYS A 171 -1.43 -5.49 5.69
C LYS A 171 -0.61 -4.35 6.26
#